data_3e4d74dd39731138d2780731c6c15a55
#
_entry.id   3e4d74dd39731138d2780731c6c15a55
#
_cell.length_a   1.000
_cell.length_b   1.000
_cell.length_c   1.000
_cell.angle_alpha   90.00
_cell.angle_beta   90.00
_cell.angle_gamma   90.00
#
_symmetry.space_group_name_H-M   'P 1'
#
loop_
_entity.id
_entity.type
_entity.pdbx_description
1 polymer ?
#
loop_
_entity_poly.entity_id
_entity_poly.type
_entity_poly.pdbx_seq_one_letter_code
_entity_poly.pdbx_strand_id
1 'polypeptide(L)'
;MKKIITLLAVFFSIISIAQPSKEKIEKVKALKIAYISKELNLTSAEAEKFWPIYNVYDEKQFELRHNKMKTIMTKYKNDGLDKLNEKEATAILSEMEAIDEELLALRKKFVKDAKEIIGAKKVLQLKKVEEEFTRTLFKQYKGKGEKGEKGEKGPK
;
A
#
# COMPACT_ATOMS: atom_id res chain seq x y z
N MET A 1 12.03 30.33 42.72
CA MET A 1 11.34 29.16 42.20
C MET A 1 10.59 29.43 40.88
N LYS A 2 11.11 30.30 39.98
CA LYS A 2 10.46 30.68 38.72
C LYS A 2 11.29 30.35 37.47
N LYS A 3 12.43 29.65 37.58
CA LYS A 3 13.37 29.38 36.46
C LYS A 3 13.47 27.93 36.01
N ILE A 4 12.66 27.00 36.60
CA ILE A 4 12.70 25.57 36.28
C ILE A 4 11.57 25.15 35.33
N ILE A 5 10.54 25.98 35.16
CA ILE A 5 9.36 25.65 34.32
C ILE A 5 9.61 25.88 32.82
N THR A 6 10.61 26.68 32.47
CA THR A 6 10.87 27.04 31.06
C THR A 6 11.66 25.96 30.30
N LEU A 7 12.25 24.98 30.94
CA LEU A 7 13.10 23.96 30.30
C LEU A 7 12.34 22.67 29.91
N LEU A 8 11.11 22.51 30.35
CA LEU A 8 10.28 21.33 30.05
C LEU A 8 9.41 21.45 28.81
N ALA A 9 9.33 22.66 28.22
CA ALA A 9 8.48 22.92 27.05
C ALA A 9 9.16 22.66 25.70
N VAL A 10 10.46 22.35 25.66
CA VAL A 10 11.23 22.22 24.40
C VAL A 10 11.37 20.74 23.97
N PHE A 11 11.01 19.77 24.80
CA PHE A 11 11.22 18.35 24.47
C PHE A 11 10.01 17.62 23.84
N PHE A 12 8.93 18.37 23.49
CA PHE A 12 7.72 17.75 22.93
C PHE A 12 7.56 17.91 21.43
N SER A 13 8.62 18.24 20.71
CA SER A 13 8.54 18.53 19.27
C SER A 13 9.47 17.66 18.48
N ILE A 14 9.33 16.37 18.40
CA ILE A 14 9.79 15.56 17.25
C ILE A 14 9.26 14.10 17.45
N ILE A 15 7.97 13.90 17.27
CA ILE A 15 7.48 12.63 16.75
C ILE A 15 6.60 12.98 15.54
N SER A 16 7.22 13.53 14.52
CA SER A 16 6.68 13.41 13.16
C SER A 16 6.89 11.98 12.74
N ILE A 17 5.94 11.11 13.04
CA ILE A 17 5.80 9.82 12.38
C ILE A 17 5.70 10.16 10.90
N ALA A 18 6.75 9.86 10.14
CA ALA A 18 6.87 10.16 8.73
C ALA A 18 5.84 9.35 7.94
N GLN A 19 4.62 9.84 7.88
CA GLN A 19 3.70 9.43 6.84
C GLN A 19 4.35 9.83 5.51
N PRO A 20 4.39 8.93 4.52
CA PRO A 20 4.95 9.27 3.23
C PRO A 20 4.23 10.52 2.73
N SER A 21 4.97 11.56 2.39
CA SER A 21 4.39 12.81 1.91
C SER A 21 3.52 12.52 0.68
N LYS A 22 2.41 13.25 0.52
CA LYS A 22 1.52 13.11 -0.65
C LYS A 22 2.31 13.09 -1.96
N GLU A 23 3.35 13.91 -2.05
CA GLU A 23 4.27 13.96 -3.18
C GLU A 23 4.98 12.63 -3.47
N LYS A 24 5.43 11.92 -2.43
CA LYS A 24 6.05 10.59 -2.60
C LYS A 24 5.05 9.55 -3.12
N ILE A 25 3.83 9.59 -2.63
CA ILE A 25 2.74 8.71 -3.08
C ILE A 25 2.44 8.95 -4.56
N GLU A 26 2.24 10.21 -4.95
CA GLU A 26 1.97 10.58 -6.34
C GLU A 26 3.13 10.21 -7.27
N LYS A 27 4.36 10.40 -6.83
CA LYS A 27 5.55 9.98 -7.59
C LYS A 27 5.59 8.45 -7.80
N VAL A 28 5.27 7.67 -6.78
CA VAL A 28 5.21 6.20 -6.91
C VAL A 28 4.08 5.77 -7.84
N LYS A 29 2.90 6.43 -7.78
CA LYS A 29 1.79 6.19 -8.71
C LYS A 29 2.21 6.48 -10.16
N ALA A 30 2.83 7.62 -10.41
CA ALA A 30 3.31 7.98 -11.75
C ALA A 30 4.34 6.97 -12.29
N LEU A 31 5.28 6.53 -11.45
CA LEU A 31 6.25 5.50 -11.81
C LEU A 31 5.56 4.15 -12.12
N LYS A 32 4.55 3.77 -11.34
CA LYS A 32 3.76 2.54 -11.57
C LYS A 32 3.04 2.60 -12.91
N ILE A 33 2.39 3.73 -13.22
CA ILE A 33 1.70 3.95 -14.49
C ILE A 33 2.68 3.81 -15.67
N ALA A 34 3.80 4.51 -15.62
CA ALA A 34 4.79 4.47 -16.68
C ALA A 34 5.37 3.06 -16.89
N TYR A 35 5.70 2.36 -15.78
CA TYR A 35 6.25 1.01 -15.81
C TYR A 35 5.25 0.00 -16.41
N ILE A 36 4.04 -0.06 -15.89
CA ILE A 36 3.01 -1.00 -16.37
C ILE A 36 2.64 -0.73 -17.83
N SER A 37 2.47 0.55 -18.22
CA SER A 37 2.15 0.90 -19.62
C SER A 37 3.22 0.40 -20.59
N LYS A 38 4.49 0.56 -20.21
CA LYS A 38 5.64 0.10 -20.99
C LYS A 38 5.68 -1.42 -21.10
N GLU A 39 5.65 -2.12 -19.97
CA GLU A 39 5.81 -3.58 -19.92
C GLU A 39 4.64 -4.34 -20.57
N LEU A 40 3.43 -3.79 -20.52
CA LEU A 40 2.27 -4.33 -21.22
C LEU A 40 2.13 -3.85 -22.66
N ASN A 41 3.00 -2.96 -23.15
CA ASN A 41 2.88 -2.32 -24.46
C ASN A 41 1.47 -1.80 -24.69
N LEU A 42 0.95 -0.99 -23.75
CA LEU A 42 -0.38 -0.39 -23.92
C LEU A 42 -0.33 0.67 -25.01
N THR A 43 -1.24 0.56 -25.96
CA THR A 43 -1.50 1.67 -26.90
C THR A 43 -2.16 2.85 -26.16
N SER A 44 -2.11 4.05 -26.75
CA SER A 44 -2.76 5.23 -26.13
C SER A 44 -4.26 5.00 -25.90
N ALA A 45 -4.95 4.36 -26.84
CA ALA A 45 -6.38 4.05 -26.73
C ALA A 45 -6.68 3.01 -25.64
N GLU A 46 -5.81 2.01 -25.48
CA GLU A 46 -5.91 1.04 -24.37
C GLU A 46 -5.64 1.73 -23.03
N ALA A 47 -4.58 2.53 -22.92
CA ALA A 47 -4.21 3.21 -21.69
C ALA A 47 -5.31 4.17 -21.21
N GLU A 48 -5.90 4.94 -22.11
CA GLU A 48 -7.00 5.86 -21.80
C GLU A 48 -8.19 5.17 -21.13
N LYS A 49 -8.55 3.96 -21.57
CA LYS A 49 -9.66 3.18 -21.02
C LYS A 49 -9.26 2.33 -19.82
N PHE A 50 -8.03 1.82 -19.80
CA PHE A 50 -7.54 0.91 -18.76
C PHE A 50 -7.27 1.61 -17.43
N TRP A 51 -6.59 2.77 -17.44
CA TRP A 51 -6.16 3.43 -16.21
C TRP A 51 -7.31 3.86 -15.30
N PRO A 52 -8.45 4.37 -15.78
CA PRO A 52 -9.58 4.68 -14.91
C PRO A 52 -10.08 3.47 -14.12
N ILE A 53 -10.25 2.31 -14.77
CA ILE A 53 -10.73 1.09 -14.09
C ILE A 53 -9.66 0.48 -13.17
N TYR A 54 -8.39 0.55 -13.58
CA TYR A 54 -7.26 0.07 -12.79
C TYR A 54 -7.10 0.87 -11.49
N ASN A 55 -7.15 2.19 -11.56
CA ASN A 55 -7.00 3.06 -10.39
C ASN A 55 -8.10 2.82 -9.35
N VAL A 56 -9.35 2.68 -9.80
CA VAL A 56 -10.48 2.34 -8.90
C VAL A 56 -10.28 0.97 -8.25
N TYR A 57 -9.81 0.00 -9.01
CA TYR A 57 -9.49 -1.34 -8.49
C TYR A 57 -8.35 -1.31 -7.46
N ASP A 58 -7.23 -0.65 -7.79
CA ASP A 58 -6.04 -0.55 -6.94
C ASP A 58 -6.34 0.15 -5.61
N GLU A 59 -7.09 1.26 -5.66
CA GLU A 59 -7.49 2.02 -4.48
C GLU A 59 -8.42 1.22 -3.55
N LYS A 60 -9.46 0.58 -4.11
CA LYS A 60 -10.38 -0.25 -3.32
C LYS A 60 -9.69 -1.49 -2.74
N GLN A 61 -8.81 -2.13 -3.52
CA GLN A 61 -8.02 -3.26 -3.03
C GLN A 61 -7.10 -2.84 -1.88
N PHE A 62 -6.48 -1.67 -1.98
CA PHE A 62 -5.65 -1.12 -0.91
C PHE A 62 -6.48 -0.82 0.34
N GLU A 63 -7.65 -0.20 0.20
CA GLU A 63 -8.56 0.08 1.32
C GLU A 63 -8.96 -1.21 2.06
N LEU A 64 -9.40 -2.22 1.33
CA LEU A 64 -9.81 -3.50 1.92
C LEU A 64 -8.65 -4.20 2.64
N ARG A 65 -7.50 -4.34 1.99
CA ARG A 65 -6.35 -5.07 2.53
C ARG A 65 -5.61 -4.32 3.63
N HIS A 66 -5.40 -3.00 3.46
CA HIS A 66 -4.55 -2.24 4.38
C HIS A 66 -5.34 -1.51 5.45
N ASN A 67 -6.50 -0.97 5.13
CA ASN A 67 -7.28 -0.23 6.13
C ASN A 67 -8.20 -1.17 6.90
N LYS A 68 -9.15 -1.83 6.24
CA LYS A 68 -10.13 -2.68 6.93
C LYS A 68 -9.46 -3.87 7.62
N MET A 69 -8.74 -4.72 6.87
CA MET A 69 -8.08 -5.92 7.42
C MET A 69 -7.07 -5.56 8.52
N LYS A 70 -6.25 -4.51 8.30
CA LYS A 70 -5.30 -4.06 9.32
C LYS A 70 -5.99 -3.58 10.60
N THR A 71 -7.12 -2.90 10.49
CA THR A 71 -7.90 -2.44 11.66
C THR A 71 -8.37 -3.63 12.49
N ILE A 72 -8.94 -4.64 11.85
CA ILE A 72 -9.35 -5.90 12.49
C ILE A 72 -8.14 -6.54 13.18
N MET A 73 -7.05 -6.77 12.44
CA MET A 73 -5.83 -7.39 12.94
C MET A 73 -5.22 -6.64 14.12
N THR A 74 -5.27 -5.31 14.10
CA THR A 74 -4.73 -4.48 15.18
C THR A 74 -5.61 -4.58 16.43
N LYS A 75 -6.93 -4.59 16.27
CA LYS A 75 -7.88 -4.69 17.37
C LYS A 75 -7.63 -5.95 18.19
N TYR A 76 -7.70 -7.13 17.59
CA TYR A 76 -7.53 -8.35 18.38
C TYR A 76 -6.07 -8.65 18.77
N LYS A 77 -5.08 -8.10 18.08
CA LYS A 77 -3.67 -8.19 18.50
C LYS A 77 -3.41 -7.39 19.78
N ASN A 78 -4.03 -6.23 19.91
CA ASN A 78 -3.89 -5.40 21.10
C ASN A 78 -4.69 -5.96 22.30
N ASP A 79 -5.88 -6.50 22.04
CA ASP A 79 -6.73 -7.09 23.06
C ASP A 79 -6.22 -8.45 23.56
N GLY A 80 -5.36 -9.09 22.78
CA GLY A 80 -4.80 -10.42 23.03
C GLY A 80 -5.76 -11.54 22.61
N LEU A 81 -5.29 -12.46 21.78
CA LEU A 81 -6.11 -13.60 21.32
C LEU A 81 -6.68 -14.44 22.46
N ASP A 82 -5.88 -14.58 23.53
CA ASP A 82 -6.26 -15.38 24.71
C ASP A 82 -7.41 -14.77 25.52
N LYS A 83 -7.76 -13.51 25.27
CA LYS A 83 -8.86 -12.81 25.97
C LYS A 83 -10.18 -12.80 25.20
N LEU A 84 -10.13 -13.22 23.92
CA LEU A 84 -11.34 -13.29 23.10
C LEU A 84 -12.22 -14.47 23.53
N ASN A 85 -13.51 -14.19 23.71
CA ASN A 85 -14.47 -15.25 23.81
C ASN A 85 -14.87 -15.77 22.41
N GLU A 86 -15.51 -16.97 22.34
CA GLU A 86 -15.91 -17.59 21.09
C GLU A 86 -16.82 -16.73 20.21
N LYS A 87 -17.69 -15.93 20.81
CA LYS A 87 -18.57 -15.00 20.06
C LYS A 87 -17.79 -13.88 19.40
N GLU A 88 -16.83 -13.32 20.09
CA GLU A 88 -15.94 -12.27 19.56
C GLU A 88 -15.02 -12.82 18.45
N ALA A 89 -14.45 -13.99 18.68
CA ALA A 89 -13.63 -14.68 17.68
C ALA A 89 -14.43 -14.99 16.40
N THR A 90 -15.67 -15.52 16.54
CA THR A 90 -16.56 -15.77 15.42
C THR A 90 -16.91 -14.50 14.66
N ALA A 91 -17.20 -13.40 15.35
CA ALA A 91 -17.49 -12.11 14.71
C ALA A 91 -16.29 -11.59 13.90
N ILE A 92 -15.07 -11.71 14.43
CA ILE A 92 -13.85 -11.31 13.74
C ILE A 92 -13.63 -12.15 12.48
N LEU A 93 -13.78 -13.48 12.57
CA LEU A 93 -13.67 -14.39 11.43
C LEU A 93 -14.67 -14.02 10.34
N SER A 94 -15.94 -13.80 10.70
CA SER A 94 -16.97 -13.39 9.73
C SER A 94 -16.67 -12.07 9.05
N GLU A 95 -16.10 -11.10 9.78
CA GLU A 95 -15.68 -9.82 9.20
C GLU A 95 -14.50 -9.99 8.23
N MET A 96 -13.54 -10.87 8.54
CA MET A 96 -12.43 -11.20 7.65
C MET A 96 -12.92 -11.91 6.37
N GLU A 97 -13.81 -12.88 6.49
CA GLU A 97 -14.43 -13.58 5.38
C GLU A 97 -15.18 -12.62 4.44
N ALA A 98 -15.95 -11.69 5.00
CA ALA A 98 -16.66 -10.67 4.22
C ALA A 98 -15.69 -9.77 3.42
N ILE A 99 -14.53 -9.42 3.98
CA ILE A 99 -13.50 -8.67 3.26
C ILE A 99 -12.90 -9.50 2.12
N ASP A 100 -12.65 -10.79 2.33
CA ASP A 100 -12.10 -11.67 1.29
C ASP A 100 -13.11 -11.90 0.14
N GLU A 101 -14.40 -11.99 0.45
CA GLU A 101 -15.46 -12.04 -0.56
C GLU A 101 -15.53 -10.75 -1.37
N GLU A 102 -15.46 -9.57 -0.71
CA GLU A 102 -15.44 -8.27 -1.37
C GLU A 102 -14.21 -8.12 -2.28
N LEU A 103 -13.03 -8.57 -1.84
CA LEU A 103 -11.79 -8.60 -2.62
C LEU A 103 -11.92 -9.51 -3.85
N LEU A 104 -12.54 -10.67 -3.69
CA LEU A 104 -12.77 -11.61 -4.80
C LEU A 104 -13.73 -11.02 -5.84
N ALA A 105 -14.83 -10.43 -5.39
CA ALA A 105 -15.80 -9.78 -6.26
C ALA A 105 -15.17 -8.59 -7.04
N LEU A 106 -14.41 -7.76 -6.33
CA LEU A 106 -13.66 -6.63 -6.91
C LEU A 106 -12.68 -7.10 -8.00
N ARG A 107 -11.92 -8.16 -7.71
CA ARG A 107 -10.98 -8.75 -8.67
C ARG A 107 -11.69 -9.33 -9.90
N LYS A 108 -12.77 -10.07 -9.69
CA LYS A 108 -13.55 -10.66 -10.80
C LYS A 108 -14.07 -9.57 -11.73
N LYS A 109 -14.62 -8.49 -11.16
CA LYS A 109 -15.10 -7.35 -11.94
C LYS A 109 -13.96 -6.69 -12.72
N PHE A 110 -12.85 -6.37 -12.07
CA PHE A 110 -11.68 -5.78 -12.72
C PHE A 110 -11.15 -6.64 -13.88
N VAL A 111 -10.97 -7.95 -13.66
CA VAL A 111 -10.48 -8.88 -14.70
C VAL A 111 -11.44 -8.93 -15.89
N LYS A 112 -12.74 -8.91 -15.65
CA LYS A 112 -13.75 -8.86 -16.73
C LYS A 112 -13.59 -7.59 -17.57
N ASP A 113 -13.63 -6.44 -16.91
CA ASP A 113 -13.58 -5.13 -17.57
C ASP A 113 -12.23 -4.92 -18.30
N ALA A 114 -11.11 -5.28 -17.65
CA ALA A 114 -9.78 -5.16 -18.23
C ALA A 114 -9.58 -6.05 -19.47
N LYS A 115 -10.14 -7.28 -19.47
CA LYS A 115 -10.07 -8.18 -20.64
C LYS A 115 -10.69 -7.59 -21.89
N GLU A 116 -11.76 -6.83 -21.74
CA GLU A 116 -12.44 -6.17 -22.85
C GLU A 116 -11.61 -5.03 -23.45
N ILE A 117 -10.73 -4.42 -22.64
CA ILE A 117 -9.93 -3.25 -23.04
C ILE A 117 -8.56 -3.66 -23.58
N ILE A 118 -7.81 -4.47 -22.83
CA ILE A 118 -6.40 -4.81 -23.14
C ILE A 118 -6.18 -6.27 -23.53
N GLY A 119 -7.23 -7.09 -23.55
CA GLY A 119 -7.18 -8.51 -23.86
C GLY A 119 -6.64 -9.40 -22.74
N ALA A 120 -7.04 -10.66 -22.75
CA ALA A 120 -6.73 -11.62 -21.69
C ALA A 120 -5.21 -11.84 -21.46
N LYS A 121 -4.39 -11.80 -22.53
CA LYS A 121 -2.95 -11.99 -22.44
C LYS A 121 -2.29 -10.88 -21.59
N LYS A 122 -2.60 -9.61 -21.86
CA LYS A 122 -2.07 -8.48 -21.10
C LYS A 122 -2.58 -8.48 -19.66
N VAL A 123 -3.84 -8.86 -19.42
CA VAL A 123 -4.39 -9.02 -18.06
C VAL A 123 -3.66 -10.11 -17.28
N LEU A 124 -3.31 -11.23 -17.92
CA LEU A 124 -2.52 -12.29 -17.29
C LEU A 124 -1.10 -11.81 -16.96
N GLN A 125 -0.48 -11.03 -17.86
CA GLN A 125 0.85 -10.46 -17.67
C GLN A 125 0.88 -9.40 -16.56
N LEU A 126 -0.21 -8.65 -16.38
CA LEU A 126 -0.32 -7.55 -15.41
C LEU A 126 0.15 -7.95 -14.01
N LYS A 127 -0.29 -9.11 -13.51
CA LYS A 127 0.10 -9.60 -12.17
C LYS A 127 1.61 -9.71 -12.03
N LYS A 128 2.29 -10.30 -13.02
CA LYS A 128 3.76 -10.43 -13.03
C LYS A 128 4.42 -9.06 -13.06
N VAL A 129 3.92 -8.16 -13.88
CA VAL A 129 4.45 -6.80 -14.04
C VAL A 129 4.31 -6.00 -12.75
N GLU A 130 3.19 -6.11 -12.05
CA GLU A 130 2.99 -5.49 -10.72
C GLU A 130 3.97 -6.01 -9.66
N GLU A 131 4.20 -7.33 -9.63
CA GLU A 131 5.17 -7.95 -8.72
C GLU A 131 6.61 -7.49 -9.03
N GLU A 132 6.98 -7.38 -10.29
CA GLU A 132 8.28 -6.89 -10.73
C GLU A 132 8.48 -5.40 -10.40
N PHE A 133 7.46 -4.57 -10.61
CA PHE A 133 7.48 -3.17 -10.20
C PHE A 133 7.72 -3.03 -8.70
N THR A 134 6.94 -3.75 -7.89
CA THR A 134 7.07 -3.74 -6.44
C THR A 134 8.48 -4.15 -6.00
N ARG A 135 9.03 -5.22 -6.57
CA ARG A 135 10.39 -5.69 -6.28
C ARG A 135 11.45 -4.65 -6.64
N THR A 136 11.31 -4.00 -7.79
CA THR A 136 12.23 -2.96 -8.26
C THR A 136 12.19 -1.74 -7.36
N LEU A 137 10.99 -1.32 -6.99
CA LEU A 137 10.77 -0.20 -6.07
C LEU A 137 11.45 -0.45 -4.71
N PHE A 138 11.24 -1.64 -4.12
CA PHE A 138 11.90 -2.01 -2.86
C PHE A 138 13.41 -2.00 -2.94
N LYS A 139 14.00 -2.51 -4.03
CA LYS A 139 15.46 -2.48 -4.25
C LYS A 139 15.99 -1.05 -4.29
N GLN A 140 15.30 -0.14 -4.98
CA GLN A 140 15.70 1.27 -5.07
C GLN A 140 15.64 1.99 -3.71
N TYR A 141 14.63 1.69 -2.90
CA TYR A 141 14.52 2.30 -1.56
C TYR A 141 15.55 1.74 -0.59
N LYS A 142 15.83 0.43 -0.61
CA LYS A 142 16.85 -0.20 0.24
C LYS A 142 18.25 0.32 -0.09
N GLY A 143 18.60 0.42 -1.36
CA GLY A 143 19.91 0.94 -1.78
C GLY A 143 20.13 2.44 -1.47
N LYS A 144 19.05 3.22 -1.29
CA LYS A 144 19.17 4.62 -0.82
C LYS A 144 19.35 4.71 0.68
N GLY A 145 18.77 3.80 1.48
CA GLY A 145 18.98 3.74 2.93
C GLY A 145 20.43 3.43 3.29
N GLU A 146 21.04 2.46 2.62
CA GLU A 146 22.45 2.07 2.87
C GLU A 146 23.48 3.14 2.45
N LYS A 147 23.15 4.00 1.48
CA LYS A 147 24.03 5.12 1.10
C LYS A 147 23.93 6.33 2.03
N GLY A 148 22.79 6.52 2.69
CA GLY A 148 22.62 7.59 3.69
C GLY A 148 23.39 7.32 4.98
N GLU A 149 23.51 6.06 5.39
CA GLU A 149 24.17 5.67 6.65
C GLU A 149 25.70 5.62 6.56
N LYS A 150 26.27 5.53 5.36
CA LYS A 150 27.72 5.54 5.14
C LYS A 150 28.33 6.94 4.99
N GLY A 151 27.50 7.99 4.88
CA GLY A 151 27.95 9.39 4.71
C GLY A 151 28.27 10.14 6.01
N GLU A 152 27.96 9.59 7.19
CA GLU A 152 28.08 10.30 8.48
C GLU A 152 29.17 9.78 9.42
N LYS A 153 30.20 9.12 8.88
CA LYS A 153 31.44 8.87 9.61
C LYS A 153 32.50 9.81 9.09
N GLY A 154 32.47 11.05 9.59
CA GLY A 154 33.53 12.03 9.41
C GLY A 154 34.82 11.58 10.15
N PRO A 155 36.00 12.06 9.70
CA PRO A 155 37.28 11.64 10.22
C PRO A 155 37.49 12.18 11.63
N LYS A 156 38.15 11.36 12.45
CA LYS A 156 38.68 11.74 13.76
C LYS A 156 39.88 12.64 13.58
#